data_e0b3b9279162f586981dce3a198ec8fb
#
_entry.id   e0b3b9279162f586981dce3a198ec8fb
#
_cell.length_a   1.000
_cell.length_b   1.000
_cell.length_c   1.000
_cell.angle_alpha   90.00
_cell.angle_beta   90.00
_cell.angle_gamma   90.00
#
_symmetry.space_group_name_H-M   'P 1'
#
loop_
_entity.id
_entity.type
_entity.pdbx_description
1 polymer ?
#
loop_
_entity_poly.entity_id
_entity_poly.type
_entity_poly.pdbx_seq_one_letter_code
_entity_poly.pdbx_strand_id
1 'polypeptide(L)'
;VTIRRATARDAPDAADVWLRSFAAALPSVVRPRSDDDVRNYFREVVVPLRETWVADAESGIVGVMVLHDGELSQLYLAPDWRGRGLGDRFVALAKERNPGGLGLWAFQVNGPAQRFYERHGFVAVTYTDGSGNEEREPDVRYEWRP
;
A
#
# COMPACT_ATOMS: atom_id res chain seq x y z
N VAL A 1 -17.02 7.43 -4.51
CA VAL A 1 -16.10 6.44 -3.89
C VAL A 1 -16.02 6.69 -2.39
N THR A 2 -16.25 5.66 -1.62
CA THR A 2 -16.21 5.71 -0.15
C THR A 2 -14.98 4.96 0.36
N ILE A 3 -14.18 5.61 1.20
CA ILE A 3 -13.11 4.93 1.94
C ILE A 3 -13.69 4.49 3.28
N ARG A 4 -13.62 3.19 3.57
CA ARG A 4 -14.16 2.59 4.78
C ARG A 4 -13.28 1.45 5.27
N ARG A 5 -13.50 1.03 6.52
CA ARG A 5 -12.79 -0.14 7.05
C ARG A 5 -13.19 -1.39 6.26
N ALA A 6 -12.18 -2.22 5.99
CA ALA A 6 -12.41 -3.50 5.34
C ALA A 6 -13.11 -4.48 6.29
N THR A 7 -13.98 -5.31 5.73
CA THR A 7 -14.57 -6.45 6.42
C THR A 7 -14.04 -7.74 5.82
N ALA A 8 -14.32 -8.88 6.45
CA ALA A 8 -13.87 -10.17 5.94
C ALA A 8 -14.29 -10.41 4.49
N ARG A 9 -15.46 -9.91 4.09
CA ARG A 9 -15.98 -10.03 2.72
C ARG A 9 -15.13 -9.33 1.68
N ASP A 10 -14.38 -8.30 2.10
CA ASP A 10 -13.56 -7.49 1.19
C ASP A 10 -12.20 -8.13 0.90
N ALA A 11 -11.79 -9.13 1.67
CA ALA A 11 -10.44 -9.70 1.55
C ALA A 11 -10.09 -10.19 0.14
N PRO A 12 -10.95 -10.93 -0.57
CA PRO A 12 -10.64 -11.35 -1.94
C PRO A 12 -10.45 -10.18 -2.89
N ASP A 13 -11.33 -9.18 -2.83
CA ASP A 13 -11.27 -8.02 -3.72
C ASP A 13 -10.07 -7.13 -3.39
N ALA A 14 -9.76 -6.95 -2.12
CA ALA A 14 -8.56 -6.22 -1.70
C ALA A 14 -7.28 -6.88 -2.21
N ALA A 15 -7.20 -8.20 -2.10
CA ALA A 15 -6.07 -8.97 -2.62
C ALA A 15 -5.96 -8.82 -4.14
N ASP A 16 -7.07 -8.85 -4.88
CA ASP A 16 -7.07 -8.67 -6.33
C ASP A 16 -6.58 -7.28 -6.73
N VAL A 17 -6.98 -6.23 -6.01
CA VAL A 17 -6.46 -4.88 -6.25
C VAL A 17 -4.95 -4.86 -6.05
N TRP A 18 -4.47 -5.45 -4.96
CA TRP A 18 -3.05 -5.53 -4.65
C TRP A 18 -2.28 -6.21 -5.79
N LEU A 19 -2.76 -7.39 -6.23
CA LEU A 19 -2.11 -8.17 -7.29
C LEU A 19 -2.05 -7.42 -8.61
N ARG A 20 -3.15 -6.82 -9.04
CA ARG A 20 -3.20 -6.04 -10.31
C ARG A 20 -2.33 -4.80 -10.23
N SER A 21 -2.35 -4.11 -9.10
CA SER A 21 -1.58 -2.90 -8.89
C SER A 21 -0.08 -3.20 -8.87
N PHE A 22 0.33 -4.25 -8.16
CA PHE A 22 1.72 -4.67 -8.08
C PHE A 22 2.25 -5.01 -9.48
N ALA A 23 1.51 -5.81 -10.25
CA ALA A 23 1.92 -6.21 -11.60
C ALA A 23 2.07 -4.99 -12.53
N ALA A 24 1.18 -4.01 -12.41
CA ALA A 24 1.21 -2.82 -13.26
C ALA A 24 2.33 -1.85 -12.86
N ALA A 25 2.57 -1.66 -11.56
CA ALA A 25 3.55 -0.70 -11.06
C ALA A 25 4.97 -1.24 -11.04
N LEU A 26 5.13 -2.55 -10.85
CA LEU A 26 6.41 -3.21 -10.58
C LEU A 26 6.63 -4.41 -11.48
N PRO A 27 6.57 -4.25 -12.82
CA PRO A 27 6.69 -5.38 -13.74
C PRO A 27 8.06 -6.06 -13.71
N SER A 28 9.09 -5.35 -13.24
CA SER A 28 10.45 -5.88 -13.15
C SER A 28 10.74 -6.57 -11.82
N VAL A 29 9.85 -6.44 -10.83
CA VAL A 29 10.05 -7.03 -9.50
C VAL A 29 9.47 -8.44 -9.48
N VAL A 30 10.31 -9.42 -9.11
CA VAL A 30 9.87 -10.79 -8.96
C VAL A 30 9.27 -10.98 -7.58
N ARG A 31 7.99 -11.34 -7.55
CA ARG A 31 7.27 -11.56 -6.30
C ARG A 31 7.49 -13.03 -5.88
N PRO A 32 8.05 -13.29 -4.67
CA PRO A 32 8.33 -14.67 -4.24
C PRO A 32 7.08 -15.45 -3.84
N ARG A 33 5.96 -14.75 -3.56
CA ARG A 33 4.71 -15.36 -3.14
C ARG A 33 3.76 -15.52 -4.33
N SER A 34 3.06 -16.65 -4.39
CA SER A 34 2.05 -16.90 -5.41
C SER A 34 0.82 -16.00 -5.18
N ASP A 35 -0.05 -15.93 -6.20
CA ASP A 35 -1.33 -15.23 -6.06
C ASP A 35 -2.16 -15.80 -4.91
N ASP A 36 -2.20 -17.12 -4.78
CA ASP A 36 -2.94 -17.78 -3.70
C ASP A 36 -2.35 -17.47 -2.32
N ASP A 37 -1.02 -17.38 -2.21
CA ASP A 37 -0.36 -16.97 -0.97
C ASP A 37 -0.80 -15.55 -0.58
N VAL A 38 -0.85 -14.64 -1.54
CA VAL A 38 -1.29 -13.26 -1.31
C VAL A 38 -2.75 -13.23 -0.86
N ARG A 39 -3.63 -13.97 -1.54
CA ARG A 39 -5.04 -14.05 -1.17
C ARG A 39 -5.25 -14.59 0.24
N ASN A 40 -4.51 -15.65 0.57
CA ASN A 40 -4.56 -16.26 1.91
C ASN A 40 -4.05 -15.28 2.97
N TYR A 41 -2.99 -14.53 2.68
CA TYR A 41 -2.44 -13.55 3.61
C TYR A 41 -3.44 -12.43 3.89
N PHE A 42 -4.12 -11.92 2.88
CA PHE A 42 -5.15 -10.91 3.06
C PHE A 42 -6.31 -11.43 3.90
N ARG A 43 -6.74 -12.66 3.66
CA ARG A 43 -7.86 -13.27 4.38
C ARG A 43 -7.53 -13.58 5.84
N GLU A 44 -6.34 -14.06 6.11
CA GLU A 44 -5.98 -14.62 7.42
C GLU A 44 -5.21 -13.66 8.31
N VAL A 45 -4.49 -12.71 7.74
CA VAL A 45 -3.63 -11.80 8.49
C VAL A 45 -4.03 -10.33 8.33
N VAL A 46 -4.06 -9.85 7.09
CA VAL A 46 -4.20 -8.41 6.83
C VAL A 46 -5.55 -7.89 7.30
N VAL A 47 -6.63 -8.44 6.76
CA VAL A 47 -7.97 -7.93 7.07
C VAL A 47 -8.37 -8.17 8.53
N PRO A 48 -8.17 -9.38 9.10
CA PRO A 48 -8.60 -9.61 10.48
C PRO A 48 -7.67 -8.99 11.54
N LEU A 49 -6.37 -8.83 11.27
CA LEU A 49 -5.40 -8.49 12.30
C LEU A 49 -4.77 -7.10 12.15
N ARG A 50 -4.98 -6.42 11.03
CA ARG A 50 -4.39 -5.12 10.76
C ARG A 50 -5.44 -4.09 10.39
N GLU A 51 -5.12 -2.82 10.60
CA GLU A 51 -6.04 -1.73 10.26
C GLU A 51 -6.08 -1.58 8.75
N THR A 52 -7.10 -2.16 8.12
CA THR A 52 -7.24 -2.21 6.67
C THR A 52 -8.41 -1.34 6.22
N TRP A 53 -8.13 -0.45 5.27
CA TRP A 53 -9.10 0.45 4.66
C TRP A 53 -9.22 0.14 3.18
N VAL A 54 -10.44 0.19 2.66
CA VAL A 54 -10.71 -0.05 1.24
C VAL A 54 -11.45 1.14 0.64
N ALA A 55 -11.20 1.36 -0.65
CA ALA A 55 -11.96 2.33 -1.43
C ALA A 55 -13.05 1.57 -2.19
N ASP A 56 -14.28 1.85 -1.85
CA ASP A 56 -15.47 1.20 -2.42
C ASP A 56 -16.09 2.14 -3.46
N ALA A 57 -16.07 1.73 -4.72
CA ALA A 57 -16.60 2.50 -5.84
C ALA A 57 -18.00 2.05 -6.26
N GLU A 58 -18.70 1.29 -5.40
CA GLU A 58 -20.00 0.65 -5.69
C GLU A 58 -19.90 -0.49 -6.70
N SER A 59 -19.16 -0.29 -7.79
CA SER A 59 -18.88 -1.34 -8.79
C SER A 59 -17.87 -2.36 -8.29
N GLY A 60 -17.21 -2.09 -7.17
CA GLY A 60 -16.20 -2.95 -6.58
C GLY A 60 -15.16 -2.18 -5.79
N ILE A 61 -14.25 -2.91 -5.16
CA ILE A 61 -13.12 -2.34 -4.42
C ILE A 61 -12.04 -1.91 -5.44
N VAL A 62 -11.58 -0.67 -5.30
CA VAL A 62 -10.63 -0.07 -6.24
C VAL A 62 -9.35 0.44 -5.56
N GLY A 63 -9.25 0.28 -4.25
CA GLY A 63 -8.06 0.65 -3.51
C GLY A 63 -8.01 -0.04 -2.16
N VAL A 64 -6.79 -0.24 -1.64
CA VAL A 64 -6.57 -0.82 -0.32
C VAL A 64 -5.39 -0.12 0.35
N MET A 65 -5.55 0.18 1.64
CA MET A 65 -4.49 0.72 2.47
C MET A 65 -4.44 -0.06 3.78
N VAL A 66 -3.23 -0.39 4.21
CA VAL A 66 -3.01 -1.10 5.48
C VAL A 66 -2.10 -0.27 6.37
N LEU A 67 -2.58 0.01 7.57
CA LEU A 67 -1.83 0.69 8.62
C LEU A 67 -1.53 -0.31 9.74
N HIS A 68 -0.29 -0.30 10.23
CA HIS A 68 0.13 -1.21 11.29
C HIS A 68 1.33 -0.64 12.03
N ASP A 69 1.21 -0.48 13.34
CA ASP A 69 2.31 -0.04 14.23
C ASP A 69 3.04 1.23 13.74
N GLY A 70 2.28 2.25 13.34
CA GLY A 70 2.85 3.50 12.85
C GLY A 70 3.39 3.44 11.44
N GLU A 71 3.14 2.33 10.74
CA GLU A 71 3.56 2.12 9.35
C GLU A 71 2.39 2.22 8.40
N LEU A 72 2.58 2.91 7.29
CA LEU A 72 1.74 2.77 6.11
C LEU A 72 2.32 1.60 5.33
N SER A 73 1.89 0.39 5.68
CA SER A 73 2.54 -0.83 5.19
C SER A 73 2.14 -1.20 3.78
N GLN A 74 0.93 -0.85 3.35
CA GLN A 74 0.44 -1.13 2.00
C GLN A 74 -0.45 0.01 1.53
N LEU A 75 -0.27 0.45 0.29
CA LEU A 75 -1.19 1.38 -0.37
C LEU A 75 -1.18 1.06 -1.87
N TYR A 76 -2.29 0.51 -2.34
CA TYR A 76 -2.42 0.09 -3.73
C TYR A 76 -3.76 0.52 -4.29
N LEU A 77 -3.75 1.01 -5.53
CA LEU A 77 -4.94 1.41 -6.28
C LEU A 77 -5.07 0.54 -7.52
N ALA A 78 -6.29 0.21 -7.90
CA ALA A 78 -6.53 -0.40 -9.19
C ALA A 78 -5.93 0.51 -10.28
N PRO A 79 -5.27 -0.05 -11.32
CA PRO A 79 -4.57 0.77 -12.31
C PRO A 79 -5.42 1.87 -12.93
N ASP A 80 -6.69 1.62 -13.19
CA ASP A 80 -7.62 2.60 -13.79
C ASP A 80 -8.01 3.73 -12.84
N TRP A 81 -7.70 3.59 -11.55
CA TRP A 81 -8.08 4.56 -10.52
C TRP A 81 -6.93 5.44 -10.07
N ARG A 82 -5.77 5.31 -10.70
CA ARG A 82 -4.64 6.19 -10.43
C ARG A 82 -4.89 7.56 -11.05
N GLY A 83 -4.31 8.60 -10.41
CA GLY A 83 -4.44 9.96 -10.91
C GLY A 83 -5.80 10.61 -10.70
N ARG A 84 -6.63 10.05 -9.82
CA ARG A 84 -7.97 10.58 -9.51
C ARG A 84 -8.10 11.12 -8.09
N GLY A 85 -6.98 11.32 -7.39
CA GLY A 85 -6.97 11.85 -6.03
C GLY A 85 -7.26 10.85 -4.93
N LEU A 86 -7.46 9.57 -5.26
CA LEU A 86 -7.78 8.55 -4.26
C LEU A 86 -6.61 8.27 -3.33
N GLY A 87 -5.39 8.24 -3.87
CA GLY A 87 -4.17 8.08 -3.06
C GLY A 87 -4.01 9.23 -2.07
N ASP A 88 -4.31 10.46 -2.48
CA ASP A 88 -4.26 11.63 -1.62
C ASP A 88 -5.23 11.49 -0.44
N ARG A 89 -6.43 10.98 -0.70
CA ARG A 89 -7.43 10.74 0.35
C ARG A 89 -6.96 9.67 1.34
N PHE A 90 -6.35 8.60 0.86
CA PHE A 90 -5.80 7.55 1.72
C PHE A 90 -4.67 8.10 2.61
N VAL A 91 -3.76 8.87 2.05
CA VAL A 91 -2.64 9.43 2.84
C VAL A 91 -3.16 10.43 3.88
N ALA A 92 -4.13 11.25 3.54
CA ALA A 92 -4.75 12.16 4.50
C ALA A 92 -5.35 11.38 5.68
N LEU A 93 -6.05 10.28 5.39
CA LEU A 93 -6.61 9.40 6.43
C LEU A 93 -5.50 8.76 7.27
N ALA A 94 -4.44 8.27 6.64
CA ALA A 94 -3.31 7.67 7.34
C ALA A 94 -2.68 8.64 8.34
N LYS A 95 -2.47 9.89 7.93
CA LYS A 95 -1.92 10.94 8.80
C LYS A 95 -2.86 11.28 9.95
N GLU A 96 -4.15 11.35 9.68
CA GLU A 96 -5.17 11.60 10.69
C GLU A 96 -5.18 10.49 11.75
N ARG A 97 -5.02 9.24 11.33
CA ARG A 97 -4.97 8.08 12.22
C ARG A 97 -3.64 7.95 12.97
N ASN A 98 -2.58 8.61 12.51
CA ASN A 98 -1.24 8.53 13.08
C ASN A 98 -0.64 9.93 13.21
N PRO A 99 -1.21 10.78 14.09
CA PRO A 99 -0.78 12.18 14.19
C PRO A 99 0.65 12.36 14.67
N GLY A 100 1.26 11.34 15.26
CA GLY A 100 2.66 11.39 15.72
C GLY A 100 3.68 11.07 14.64
N GLY A 101 3.26 10.60 13.47
CA GLY A 101 4.14 10.29 12.35
C GLY A 101 3.85 8.94 11.73
N LEU A 102 4.42 8.72 10.55
CA LEU A 102 4.28 7.49 9.77
C LEU A 102 5.61 7.14 9.13
N GLY A 103 5.85 5.83 8.97
CA GLY A 103 6.95 5.32 8.17
C GLY A 103 6.43 4.40 7.07
N LEU A 104 7.22 4.24 6.01
CA LEU A 104 6.91 3.30 4.94
C LEU A 104 8.18 2.92 4.18
N TRP A 105 8.09 1.83 3.45
CA TRP A 105 9.11 1.39 2.50
C TRP A 105 8.58 1.44 1.09
N ALA A 106 9.40 1.89 0.15
CA ALA A 106 9.08 1.88 -1.28
C ALA A 106 10.26 1.34 -2.06
N PHE A 107 10.02 0.59 -3.12
CA PHE A 107 11.09 0.12 -3.98
C PHE A 107 11.69 1.28 -4.77
N GLN A 108 13.03 1.28 -4.93
CA GLN A 108 13.72 2.35 -5.67
C GLN A 108 13.30 2.38 -7.15
N VAL A 109 12.91 1.25 -7.72
CA VAL A 109 12.42 1.19 -9.11
C VAL A 109 11.05 1.84 -9.27
N ASN A 110 10.33 2.07 -8.17
CA ASN A 110 9.01 2.69 -8.22
C ASN A 110 9.11 4.21 -8.07
N GLY A 111 9.59 4.87 -9.11
CA GLY A 111 9.73 6.33 -9.14
C GLY A 111 8.43 7.08 -8.87
N PRO A 112 7.30 6.70 -9.50
CA PRO A 112 6.03 7.36 -9.23
C PRO A 112 5.60 7.32 -7.76
N ALA A 113 5.79 6.19 -7.08
CA ALA A 113 5.46 6.09 -5.65
C ALA A 113 6.36 7.00 -4.81
N GLN A 114 7.65 7.03 -5.10
CA GLN A 114 8.58 7.90 -4.38
C GLN A 114 8.17 9.37 -4.50
N ARG A 115 7.87 9.83 -5.72
CA ARG A 115 7.42 11.20 -5.95
C ARG A 115 6.09 11.50 -5.25
N PHE A 116 5.19 10.52 -5.24
CA PHE A 116 3.90 10.64 -4.56
C PHE A 116 4.09 10.87 -3.06
N TYR A 117 4.91 10.05 -2.40
CA TYR A 117 5.16 10.19 -0.97
C TYR A 117 5.92 11.46 -0.64
N GLU A 118 6.90 11.85 -1.45
CA GLU A 118 7.64 13.10 -1.27
C GLU A 118 6.71 14.31 -1.36
N ARG A 119 5.75 14.29 -2.29
CA ARG A 119 4.73 15.34 -2.41
C ARG A 119 3.86 15.44 -1.15
N HIS A 120 3.69 14.35 -0.42
CA HIS A 120 2.94 14.32 0.82
C HIS A 120 3.79 14.59 2.07
N GLY A 121 5.03 15.04 1.89
CA GLY A 121 5.90 15.45 2.99
C GLY A 121 6.70 14.31 3.60
N PHE A 122 6.70 13.12 3.01
CA PHE A 122 7.57 12.05 3.44
C PHE A 122 8.99 12.30 2.96
N VAL A 123 9.97 12.00 3.82
CA VAL A 123 11.39 12.25 3.56
C VAL A 123 12.13 10.91 3.56
N ALA A 124 12.98 10.71 2.55
CA ALA A 124 13.83 9.52 2.48
C ALA A 124 14.90 9.58 3.58
N VAL A 125 14.99 8.54 4.39
CA VAL A 125 15.93 8.48 5.51
C VAL A 125 16.97 7.37 5.37
N THR A 126 16.69 6.31 4.60
CA THR A 126 17.61 5.20 4.41
C THR A 126 17.36 4.53 3.06
N TYR A 127 18.46 4.24 2.36
CA TYR A 127 18.42 3.46 1.12
C TYR A 127 19.07 2.10 1.38
N THR A 128 18.48 1.02 0.87
CA THR A 128 19.04 -0.32 0.99
C THR A 128 19.27 -0.96 -0.37
N ASP A 129 20.09 -2.00 -0.40
CA ASP A 129 20.35 -2.79 -1.61
C ASP A 129 19.34 -3.93 -1.83
N GLY A 130 18.33 -4.04 -0.95
CA GLY A 130 17.32 -5.07 -1.04
C GLY A 130 17.69 -6.40 -0.42
N SER A 131 18.89 -6.55 0.15
CA SER A 131 19.33 -7.82 0.74
C SER A 131 18.51 -8.24 1.95
N GLY A 132 17.84 -7.28 2.60
CA GLY A 132 17.02 -7.52 3.78
C GLY A 132 15.54 -7.71 3.50
N ASN A 133 15.07 -7.58 2.27
CA ASN A 133 13.65 -7.79 1.94
C ASN A 133 13.42 -9.06 1.12
N GLU A 134 12.18 -9.49 1.11
CA GLU A 134 11.77 -10.75 0.52
C GLU A 134 11.96 -10.77 -1.01
N GLU A 135 11.70 -9.65 -1.67
CA GLU A 135 11.81 -9.49 -3.12
C GLU A 135 13.24 -9.32 -3.60
N ARG A 136 14.19 -9.10 -2.69
CA ARG A 136 15.60 -8.81 -3.02
C ARG A 136 15.72 -7.61 -3.95
N GLU A 137 14.87 -6.62 -3.75
CA GLU A 137 14.80 -5.43 -4.60
C GLU A 137 15.22 -4.21 -3.78
N PRO A 138 16.15 -3.36 -4.28
CA PRO A 138 16.54 -2.15 -3.57
C PRO A 138 15.33 -1.30 -3.18
N ASP A 139 15.29 -0.86 -1.93
CA ASP A 139 14.19 -0.06 -1.42
C ASP A 139 14.68 1.18 -0.69
N VAL A 140 13.75 2.03 -0.28
CA VAL A 140 14.01 3.26 0.44
C VAL A 140 13.01 3.41 1.57
N ARG A 141 13.52 3.79 2.73
CA ARG A 141 12.72 4.09 3.91
C ARG A 141 12.33 5.55 3.87
N TYR A 142 11.03 5.81 3.94
CA TYR A 142 10.45 7.14 4.05
C TYR A 142 9.83 7.34 5.42
N GLU A 143 9.92 8.56 5.95
CA GLU A 143 9.26 8.95 7.18
C GLU A 143 8.57 10.29 7.03
N TRP A 144 7.39 10.40 7.62
CA TRP A 144 6.65 11.64 7.74
C TRP A 144 6.49 11.98 9.23
N ARG A 145 6.78 13.23 9.56
CA ARG A 145 6.53 13.76 10.90
C ARG A 145 5.77 15.08 10.77
N PRO A 146 4.77 15.30 11.63
CA PRO A 146 3.99 16.54 11.60
C PRO A 146 4.80 17.77 12.01
#